data_54a10f4c2af9c4f5092e4e002fd7005a
#
_entry.id   54a10f4c2af9c4f5092e4e002fd7005a
#
_cell.length_a   1.000
_cell.length_b   1.000
_cell.length_c   1.000
_cell.angle_alpha   90.00
_cell.angle_beta   90.00
_cell.angle_gamma   90.00
#
_symmetry.space_group_name_H-M   'P 1'
#
loop_
_entity.id
_entity.type
_entity.pdbx_description
1 polymer ?
#
loop_
_entity_poly.entity_id
_entity_poly.type
_entity_poly.pdbx_seq_one_letter_code
_entity_poly.pdbx_strand_id
1 'polypeptide(L)'
;MISNAWFSTDYEQYKIFAVIIFIIFSLIVSNYAHRKGLFSSEENRRLMHATVGIIMSFSTIIFSSKFFPSILAIAFVFFNIIAFKSKLLPGIHSQKRKSYGTIYFPLSYLIVSYLFWEKNEFLILSLLILAISDPIAAHIGSKKGSIWKFRVWYDYKTISGTIAFFTSSILILIIGNIFILNYNLIDSISFILITAIFATISEITSKKGTDNLSIPIITILIMVG
;
A
#
# COMPACT_ATOMS: atom_id res chain seq x y z
N MET A 1 -6.21 19.37 -24.72
CA MET A 1 -7.13 19.85 -23.67
C MET A 1 -7.92 18.66 -23.17
N ILE A 2 -7.43 17.99 -22.13
CA ILE A 2 -8.26 17.04 -21.39
C ILE A 2 -9.23 17.91 -20.61
N SER A 3 -10.52 17.79 -20.89
CA SER A 3 -11.55 18.67 -20.35
C SER A 3 -11.50 18.66 -18.81
N ASN A 4 -11.54 19.84 -18.19
CA ASN A 4 -11.64 20.03 -16.73
C ASN A 4 -12.88 19.34 -16.09
N ALA A 5 -13.76 18.78 -16.92
CA ALA A 5 -14.96 18.05 -16.50
C ALA A 5 -14.66 16.83 -15.62
N TRP A 6 -13.55 16.10 -15.87
CA TRP A 6 -13.19 14.93 -15.06
C TRP A 6 -12.86 15.27 -13.60
N PHE A 7 -12.43 16.52 -13.34
CA PHE A 7 -12.10 16.99 -11.98
C PHE A 7 -13.27 17.70 -11.28
N SER A 8 -14.45 17.76 -11.92
CA SER A 8 -15.64 18.33 -11.29
C SER A 8 -16.29 17.35 -10.31
N THR A 9 -16.98 17.88 -9.30
CA THR A 9 -17.74 17.10 -8.32
C THR A 9 -18.88 16.30 -8.93
N ASP A 10 -19.37 16.73 -10.09
CA ASP A 10 -20.52 16.14 -10.77
C ASP A 10 -20.26 14.70 -11.28
N TYR A 11 -18.99 14.29 -11.39
CA TYR A 11 -18.61 12.97 -11.91
C TYR A 11 -18.04 12.02 -10.84
N GLU A 12 -18.12 12.35 -9.57
CA GLU A 12 -17.56 11.53 -8.48
C GLU A 12 -18.11 10.09 -8.46
N GLN A 13 -19.40 9.94 -8.73
CA GLN A 13 -20.03 8.63 -8.83
C GLN A 13 -19.46 7.78 -9.98
N TYR A 14 -19.12 8.37 -11.12
CA TYR A 14 -18.50 7.62 -12.22
C TYR A 14 -17.04 7.24 -11.90
N LYS A 15 -16.32 8.08 -11.19
CA LYS A 15 -14.96 7.79 -10.75
C LYS A 15 -14.93 6.61 -9.77
N ILE A 16 -15.86 6.57 -8.80
CA ILE A 16 -15.93 5.44 -7.87
C ILE A 16 -16.31 4.15 -8.60
N PHE A 17 -17.24 4.19 -9.55
CA PHE A 17 -17.57 3.04 -10.40
C PHE A 17 -16.36 2.55 -11.19
N ALA A 18 -15.60 3.47 -11.80
CA ALA A 18 -14.40 3.12 -12.55
C ALA A 18 -13.35 2.43 -11.66
N VAL A 19 -13.12 2.96 -10.46
CA VAL A 19 -12.19 2.36 -9.48
C VAL A 19 -12.68 0.98 -9.04
N ILE A 20 -13.97 0.81 -8.75
CA ILE A 20 -14.56 -0.48 -8.37
C ILE A 20 -14.41 -1.50 -9.52
N ILE A 21 -14.75 -1.12 -10.75
CA ILE A 21 -14.60 -1.98 -11.93
C ILE A 21 -13.14 -2.40 -12.11
N PHE A 22 -12.20 -1.46 -11.98
CA PHE A 22 -10.78 -1.77 -12.08
C PHE A 22 -10.32 -2.75 -11.00
N ILE A 23 -10.75 -2.58 -9.74
CA ILE A 23 -10.41 -3.50 -8.65
C ILE A 23 -11.00 -4.89 -8.89
N ILE A 24 -12.28 -4.97 -9.30
CA ILE A 24 -12.94 -6.25 -9.63
C ILE A 24 -12.22 -6.93 -10.80
N PHE A 25 -11.90 -6.20 -11.86
CA PHE A 25 -11.15 -6.72 -12.99
C PHE A 25 -9.79 -7.26 -12.57
N SER A 26 -9.05 -6.50 -11.75
CA SER A 26 -7.76 -6.92 -11.21
C SER A 26 -7.87 -8.19 -10.36
N LEU A 27 -8.92 -8.33 -9.54
CA LEU A 27 -9.21 -9.53 -8.76
C LEU A 27 -9.50 -10.74 -9.65
N ILE A 28 -10.27 -10.56 -10.73
CA ILE A 28 -10.59 -11.64 -11.69
C ILE A 28 -9.31 -12.10 -12.38
N VAL A 29 -8.52 -11.18 -12.92
CA VAL A 29 -7.24 -11.48 -13.59
C VAL A 29 -6.27 -12.18 -12.65
N SER A 30 -6.12 -11.67 -11.45
CA SER A 30 -5.27 -12.20 -10.39
C SER A 30 -5.69 -13.65 -10.02
N ASN A 31 -6.98 -13.87 -9.80
CA ASN A 31 -7.50 -15.21 -9.48
C ASN A 31 -7.34 -16.19 -10.64
N TYR A 32 -7.54 -15.74 -11.88
CA TYR A 32 -7.28 -16.55 -13.08
C TYR A 32 -5.81 -16.94 -13.20
N ALA A 33 -4.89 -15.99 -13.03
CA ALA A 33 -3.46 -16.23 -13.05
C ALA A 33 -3.01 -17.22 -11.97
N HIS A 34 -3.58 -17.09 -10.75
CA HIS A 34 -3.33 -18.02 -9.65
C HIS A 34 -3.84 -19.44 -9.98
N ARG A 35 -5.06 -19.58 -10.54
CA ARG A 35 -5.61 -20.89 -10.95
C ARG A 35 -4.81 -21.55 -12.06
N LYS A 36 -4.17 -20.78 -12.93
CA LYS A 36 -3.26 -21.27 -13.98
C LYS A 36 -1.87 -21.62 -13.45
N GLY A 37 -1.61 -21.44 -12.15
CA GLY A 37 -0.31 -21.72 -11.53
C GLY A 37 0.80 -20.72 -11.86
N LEU A 38 0.46 -19.54 -12.44
CA LEU A 38 1.43 -18.50 -12.79
C LEU A 38 2.01 -17.82 -11.54
N PHE A 39 1.20 -17.73 -10.49
CA PHE A 39 1.60 -17.13 -9.21
C PHE A 39 1.19 -18.00 -8.04
N SER A 40 2.06 -18.09 -7.05
CA SER A 40 1.70 -18.62 -5.74
C SER A 40 0.66 -17.71 -5.04
N SER A 41 -0.04 -18.25 -4.06
CA SER A 41 -1.00 -17.46 -3.25
C SER A 41 -0.37 -16.20 -2.63
N GLU A 42 0.88 -16.30 -2.17
CA GLU A 42 1.60 -15.18 -1.58
C GLU A 42 2.00 -14.12 -2.62
N GLU A 43 2.48 -14.52 -3.78
CA GLU A 43 2.81 -13.61 -4.89
C GLU A 43 1.56 -12.90 -5.40
N ASN A 44 0.47 -13.64 -5.54
CA ASN A 44 -0.82 -13.09 -5.95
C ASN A 44 -1.33 -12.04 -4.97
N ARG A 45 -1.25 -12.30 -3.67
CA ARG A 45 -1.61 -11.34 -2.62
C ARG A 45 -0.76 -10.08 -2.68
N ARG A 46 0.56 -10.21 -2.87
CA ARG A 46 1.49 -9.08 -3.01
C ARG A 46 1.18 -8.23 -4.24
N LEU A 47 0.90 -8.89 -5.37
CA LEU A 47 0.54 -8.21 -6.61
C LEU A 47 -0.75 -7.40 -6.44
N MET A 48 -1.78 -8.01 -5.85
CA MET A 48 -3.04 -7.32 -5.58
C MET A 48 -2.87 -6.15 -4.60
N HIS A 49 -2.06 -6.34 -3.56
CA HIS A 49 -1.72 -5.28 -2.61
C HIS A 49 -1.06 -4.08 -3.32
N ALA A 50 -0.06 -4.35 -4.17
CA ALA A 50 0.60 -3.30 -4.95
C ALA A 50 -0.38 -2.61 -5.92
N THR A 51 -1.15 -3.38 -6.69
CA THR A 51 -2.08 -2.85 -7.69
C THR A 51 -3.14 -1.95 -7.07
N VAL A 52 -3.85 -2.42 -6.05
CA VAL A 52 -4.89 -1.65 -5.36
C VAL A 52 -4.25 -0.48 -4.59
N GLY A 53 -3.11 -0.73 -3.96
CA GLY A 53 -2.39 0.29 -3.19
C GLY A 53 -1.95 1.47 -4.04
N ILE A 54 -1.37 1.23 -5.21
CA ILE A 54 -0.94 2.30 -6.13
C ILE A 54 -2.14 3.16 -6.55
N ILE A 55 -3.27 2.55 -6.94
CA ILE A 55 -4.44 3.32 -7.35
C ILE A 55 -5.00 4.14 -6.20
N MET A 56 -5.13 3.54 -5.02
CA MET A 56 -5.64 4.23 -3.85
C MET A 56 -4.68 5.31 -3.33
N SER A 57 -3.39 5.20 -3.61
CA SER A 57 -2.43 6.28 -3.31
C SER A 57 -2.76 7.56 -4.04
N PHE A 58 -3.22 7.47 -5.28
CA PHE A 58 -3.61 8.63 -6.09
C PHE A 58 -5.07 9.07 -5.90
N SER A 59 -5.75 8.58 -4.87
CA SER A 59 -7.16 8.89 -4.62
C SER A 59 -7.44 10.38 -4.47
N THR A 60 -6.52 11.18 -3.91
CA THR A 60 -6.65 12.64 -3.79
C THR A 60 -6.60 13.36 -5.14
N ILE A 61 -6.04 12.72 -6.18
CA ILE A 61 -6.06 13.22 -7.55
C ILE A 61 -7.32 12.73 -8.28
N ILE A 62 -7.75 11.50 -7.98
CA ILE A 62 -8.93 10.89 -8.62
C ILE A 62 -10.22 11.54 -8.11
N PHE A 63 -10.35 11.73 -6.80
CA PHE A 63 -11.56 12.22 -6.15
C PHE A 63 -11.39 13.65 -5.64
N SER A 64 -12.44 14.44 -5.73
CA SER A 64 -12.46 15.82 -5.22
C SER A 64 -12.64 15.89 -3.69
N SER A 65 -13.12 14.82 -3.06
CA SER A 65 -13.28 14.73 -1.61
C SER A 65 -12.99 13.34 -1.08
N LYS A 66 -12.65 13.26 0.21
CA LYS A 66 -12.42 12.00 0.91
C LYS A 66 -13.67 11.12 1.07
N PHE A 67 -14.86 11.63 0.80
CA PHE A 67 -16.12 10.93 1.09
C PHE A 67 -16.24 9.59 0.37
N PHE A 68 -16.15 9.60 -0.97
CA PHE A 68 -16.31 8.37 -1.77
C PHE A 68 -15.20 7.33 -1.53
N PRO A 69 -13.90 7.70 -1.53
CA PRO A 69 -12.86 6.73 -1.23
C PRO A 69 -12.92 6.22 0.22
N SER A 70 -13.43 7.00 1.18
CA SER A 70 -13.67 6.52 2.54
C SER A 70 -14.79 5.47 2.61
N ILE A 71 -15.90 5.69 1.91
CA ILE A 71 -16.98 4.68 1.80
C ILE A 71 -16.44 3.39 1.18
N LEU A 72 -15.64 3.50 0.12
CA LEU A 72 -15.01 2.36 -0.53
C LEU A 72 -14.10 1.60 0.44
N ALA A 73 -13.27 2.30 1.20
CA ALA A 73 -12.39 1.70 2.19
C ALA A 73 -13.17 0.98 3.31
N ILE A 74 -14.26 1.58 3.81
CA ILE A 74 -15.15 0.95 4.79
C ILE A 74 -15.75 -0.34 4.22
N ALA A 75 -16.27 -0.29 2.99
CA ALA A 75 -16.83 -1.46 2.32
C ALA A 75 -15.79 -2.58 2.18
N PHE A 76 -14.53 -2.22 1.83
CA PHE A 76 -13.42 -3.17 1.75
C PHE A 76 -13.02 -3.77 3.11
N VAL A 77 -13.06 -2.99 4.19
CA VAL A 77 -12.82 -3.53 5.54
C VAL A 77 -13.87 -4.63 5.84
N PHE A 78 -15.14 -4.34 5.66
CA PHE A 78 -16.21 -5.32 5.91
C PHE A 78 -16.11 -6.53 4.99
N PHE A 79 -15.88 -6.30 3.70
CA PHE A 79 -15.70 -7.39 2.73
C PHE A 79 -14.55 -8.32 3.13
N ASN A 80 -13.38 -7.75 3.49
CA ASN A 80 -12.23 -8.55 3.89
C ASN A 80 -12.45 -9.28 5.22
N ILE A 81 -13.20 -8.73 6.18
CA ILE A 81 -13.59 -9.44 7.41
C ILE A 81 -14.45 -10.65 7.08
N ILE A 82 -15.45 -10.48 6.20
CA ILE A 82 -16.33 -11.58 5.77
C ILE A 82 -15.53 -12.61 4.97
N ALA A 83 -14.72 -12.19 4.00
CA ALA A 83 -13.90 -13.07 3.18
C ALA A 83 -12.88 -13.86 4.00
N PHE A 84 -12.30 -13.24 5.04
CA PHE A 84 -11.40 -13.91 5.98
C PHE A 84 -12.10 -14.98 6.81
N LYS A 85 -13.31 -14.69 7.32
CA LYS A 85 -14.09 -15.64 8.13
C LYS A 85 -14.64 -16.80 7.29
N SER A 86 -15.15 -16.52 6.10
CA SER A 86 -15.79 -17.50 5.21
C SER A 86 -14.80 -18.23 4.28
N LYS A 87 -13.49 -17.96 4.41
CA LYS A 87 -12.43 -18.53 3.56
C LYS A 87 -12.68 -18.32 2.06
N LEU A 88 -13.39 -17.28 1.69
CA LEU A 88 -13.52 -16.82 0.32
C LEU A 88 -12.15 -16.32 -0.18
N LEU A 89 -11.90 -16.44 -1.48
CA LEU A 89 -10.66 -16.00 -2.12
C LEU A 89 -9.38 -16.70 -1.57
N PRO A 90 -9.25 -18.02 -1.71
CA PRO A 90 -8.09 -18.77 -1.21
C PRO A 90 -6.76 -18.32 -1.84
N GLY A 91 -6.79 -17.69 -3.02
CA GLY A 91 -5.62 -17.09 -3.68
C GLY A 91 -5.12 -15.80 -3.01
N ILE A 92 -5.89 -15.19 -2.11
CA ILE A 92 -5.52 -13.95 -1.41
C ILE A 92 -5.37 -14.21 0.09
N HIS A 93 -6.25 -15.02 0.66
CA HIS A 93 -6.21 -15.43 2.07
C HIS A 93 -5.47 -16.75 2.22
N SER A 94 -4.13 -16.70 2.29
CA SER A 94 -3.32 -17.89 2.50
C SER A 94 -3.64 -18.58 3.84
N GLN A 95 -3.94 -19.87 3.79
CA GLN A 95 -4.18 -20.67 5.00
C GLN A 95 -2.89 -20.94 5.80
N LYS A 96 -1.71 -20.78 5.16
CA LYS A 96 -0.40 -21.10 5.78
C LYS A 96 0.07 -20.03 6.76
N ARG A 97 -0.36 -18.77 6.61
CA ARG A 97 0.04 -17.66 7.48
C ARG A 97 -1.19 -16.84 7.87
N LYS A 98 -1.52 -16.81 9.15
CA LYS A 98 -2.59 -15.95 9.67
C LYS A 98 -2.10 -14.49 9.66
N SER A 99 -2.44 -13.74 8.63
CA SER A 99 -2.16 -12.31 8.51
C SER A 99 -3.46 -11.54 8.33
N TYR A 100 -3.61 -10.46 9.07
CA TYR A 100 -4.75 -9.54 8.97
C TYR A 100 -4.48 -8.37 8.00
N GLY A 101 -3.38 -8.43 7.24
CA GLY A 101 -2.95 -7.36 6.36
C GLY A 101 -4.01 -6.89 5.36
N THR A 102 -4.85 -7.81 4.86
CA THR A 102 -5.95 -7.47 3.94
C THR A 102 -7.04 -6.61 4.60
N ILE A 103 -7.20 -6.71 5.93
CA ILE A 103 -8.13 -5.88 6.71
C ILE A 103 -7.44 -4.57 7.11
N TYR A 104 -6.18 -4.65 7.53
CA TYR A 104 -5.42 -3.49 7.98
C TYR A 104 -5.12 -2.50 6.86
N PHE A 105 -4.95 -2.97 5.62
CA PHE A 105 -4.67 -2.09 4.48
C PHE A 105 -5.81 -1.07 4.22
N PRO A 106 -7.06 -1.45 3.98
CA PRO A 106 -8.14 -0.48 3.81
C PRO A 106 -8.44 0.31 5.09
N LEU A 107 -8.19 -0.26 6.27
CA LEU A 107 -8.33 0.45 7.54
C LEU A 107 -7.30 1.58 7.67
N SER A 108 -6.03 1.31 7.34
CA SER A 108 -5.00 2.34 7.38
C SER A 108 -5.26 3.44 6.36
N TYR A 109 -5.67 3.05 5.15
CA TYR A 109 -6.08 4.01 4.13
C TYR A 109 -7.20 4.93 4.66
N LEU A 110 -8.23 4.37 5.28
CA LEU A 110 -9.34 5.13 5.87
C LEU A 110 -8.83 6.14 6.92
N ILE A 111 -7.93 5.71 7.80
CA ILE A 111 -7.37 6.56 8.86
C ILE A 111 -6.55 7.70 8.25
N VAL A 112 -5.58 7.38 7.39
CA VAL A 112 -4.68 8.41 6.85
C VAL A 112 -5.40 9.36 5.88
N SER A 113 -6.33 8.86 5.06
CA SER A 113 -7.12 9.70 4.17
C SER A 113 -8.09 10.59 4.92
N TYR A 114 -8.70 10.12 6.01
CA TYR A 114 -9.60 10.93 6.82
C TYR A 114 -8.86 12.07 7.52
N LEU A 115 -7.68 11.81 8.08
CA LEU A 115 -6.91 12.76 8.87
C LEU A 115 -6.06 13.72 8.03
N PHE A 116 -5.54 13.25 6.88
CA PHE A 116 -4.51 13.95 6.12
C PHE A 116 -4.90 14.21 4.66
N TRP A 117 -6.20 14.27 4.35
CA TRP A 117 -6.68 14.51 2.98
C TRP A 117 -6.12 15.78 2.35
N GLU A 118 -6.04 16.86 3.14
CA GLU A 118 -5.51 18.17 2.71
C GLU A 118 -3.97 18.17 2.55
N LYS A 119 -3.30 17.13 3.02
CA LYS A 119 -1.86 16.89 2.85
C LYS A 119 -1.64 15.83 1.77
N ASN A 120 -2.26 16.07 0.60
CA ASN A 120 -2.39 15.11 -0.48
C ASN A 120 -1.05 14.54 -0.94
N GLU A 121 0.01 15.36 -1.05
CA GLU A 121 1.33 14.94 -1.49
C GLU A 121 1.93 13.90 -0.53
N PHE A 122 1.87 14.16 0.78
CA PHE A 122 2.37 13.24 1.80
C PHE A 122 1.51 12.00 1.92
N LEU A 123 0.19 12.13 1.72
CA LEU A 123 -0.72 10.98 1.68
C LEU A 123 -0.38 10.06 0.51
N ILE A 124 -0.15 10.60 -0.68
CA ILE A 124 0.28 9.83 -1.85
C ILE A 124 1.57 9.08 -1.55
N LEU A 125 2.59 9.77 -1.04
CA LEU A 125 3.90 9.17 -0.78
C LEU A 125 3.86 8.09 0.30
N SER A 126 3.12 8.31 1.40
CA SER A 126 2.99 7.33 2.49
C SER A 126 2.34 6.02 2.01
N LEU A 127 1.30 6.14 1.19
CA LEU A 127 0.61 4.99 0.62
C LEU A 127 1.43 4.30 -0.48
N LEU A 128 2.19 5.04 -1.30
CA LEU A 128 3.11 4.46 -2.29
C LEU A 128 4.24 3.66 -1.64
N ILE A 129 4.80 4.15 -0.53
CA ILE A 129 5.80 3.39 0.22
C ILE A 129 5.22 2.04 0.66
N LEU A 130 4.01 2.02 1.24
CA LEU A 130 3.36 0.77 1.60
C LEU A 130 3.09 -0.10 0.37
N ALA A 131 2.51 0.47 -0.69
CA ALA A 131 2.04 -0.28 -1.84
C ALA A 131 3.17 -0.91 -2.68
N ILE A 132 4.36 -0.31 -2.67
CA ILE A 132 5.48 -0.72 -3.52
C ILE A 132 6.62 -1.34 -2.68
N SER A 133 7.06 -0.67 -1.60
CA SER A 133 8.22 -1.14 -0.84
C SER A 133 7.94 -2.42 -0.06
N ASP A 134 6.75 -2.60 0.52
CA ASP A 134 6.40 -3.83 1.24
C ASP A 134 6.38 -5.07 0.33
N PRO A 135 5.69 -5.07 -0.84
CA PRO A 135 5.77 -6.19 -1.77
C PRO A 135 7.18 -6.49 -2.30
N ILE A 136 7.99 -5.46 -2.56
CA ILE A 136 9.39 -5.63 -2.99
C ILE A 136 10.21 -6.30 -1.89
N ALA A 137 10.13 -5.80 -0.65
CA ALA A 137 10.82 -6.36 0.49
C ALA A 137 10.43 -7.83 0.73
N ALA A 138 9.14 -8.12 0.68
CA ALA A 138 8.61 -9.47 0.83
C ALA A 138 9.04 -10.40 -0.31
N HIS A 139 9.13 -9.90 -1.55
CA HIS A 139 9.60 -10.68 -2.69
C HIS A 139 11.09 -11.01 -2.56
N ILE A 140 11.93 -10.00 -2.28
CA ILE A 140 13.38 -10.19 -2.15
C ILE A 140 13.71 -11.02 -0.92
N GLY A 141 13.07 -10.75 0.21
CA GLY A 141 13.28 -11.48 1.46
C GLY A 141 12.84 -12.94 1.43
N SER A 142 11.93 -13.32 0.51
CA SER A 142 11.46 -14.69 0.36
C SER A 142 12.30 -15.55 -0.59
N LYS A 143 13.21 -14.96 -1.38
CA LYS A 143 14.04 -15.71 -2.34
C LYS A 143 15.01 -16.68 -1.63
N LYS A 144 15.30 -17.82 -2.29
CA LYS A 144 16.38 -18.71 -1.90
C LYS A 144 17.71 -17.94 -2.00
N GLY A 145 18.47 -17.88 -0.90
CA GLY A 145 19.71 -17.08 -0.85
C GLY A 145 19.55 -15.70 -0.24
N SER A 146 18.37 -15.33 0.25
CA SER A 146 18.23 -14.10 1.06
C SER A 146 19.15 -14.16 2.29
N ILE A 147 19.91 -13.06 2.48
CA ILE A 147 20.96 -13.00 3.50
C ILE A 147 20.31 -12.82 4.88
N TRP A 148 20.83 -13.58 5.83
CA TRP A 148 20.57 -13.54 7.27
C TRP A 148 19.11 -13.30 7.66
N LYS A 149 18.48 -14.39 8.10
CA LYS A 149 17.17 -14.37 8.74
C LYS A 149 17.32 -13.99 10.19
N PHE A 150 16.54 -13.03 10.65
CA PHE A 150 16.44 -12.68 12.06
C PHE A 150 14.98 -12.75 12.50
N ARG A 151 14.80 -13.03 13.79
CA ARG A 151 13.45 -13.18 14.35
C ARG A 151 13.00 -11.85 14.95
N VAL A 152 11.81 -11.41 14.54
CA VAL A 152 11.13 -10.28 15.16
C VAL A 152 9.77 -10.77 15.63
N TRP A 153 9.57 -10.78 16.96
CA TRP A 153 8.40 -11.37 17.61
C TRP A 153 8.23 -12.84 17.22
N TYR A 154 7.22 -13.14 16.45
CA TYR A 154 6.87 -14.49 15.97
C TYR A 154 7.14 -14.69 14.47
N ASP A 155 7.57 -13.65 13.77
CA ASP A 155 7.85 -13.66 12.34
C ASP A 155 9.35 -13.63 12.07
N TYR A 156 9.74 -14.08 10.87
CA TYR A 156 11.10 -13.98 10.37
C TYR A 156 11.21 -12.88 9.33
N LYS A 157 12.15 -12.01 9.49
CA LYS A 157 12.57 -11.00 8.52
C LYS A 157 13.95 -11.35 7.98
N THR A 158 14.36 -10.71 6.89
CA THR A 158 15.69 -10.90 6.28
C THR A 158 16.36 -9.56 6.06
N ILE A 159 17.67 -9.50 6.21
CA ILE A 159 18.43 -8.27 5.93
C ILE A 159 18.24 -7.84 4.47
N SER A 160 18.21 -8.80 3.52
CA SER A 160 17.96 -8.50 2.11
C SER A 160 16.59 -7.83 1.89
N GLY A 161 15.54 -8.30 2.58
CA GLY A 161 14.21 -7.70 2.51
C GLY A 161 14.19 -6.30 3.12
N THR A 162 14.84 -6.12 4.27
CA THR A 162 14.94 -4.82 4.94
C THR A 162 15.69 -3.79 4.09
N ILE A 163 16.83 -4.16 3.49
CA ILE A 163 17.57 -3.29 2.59
C ILE A 163 16.71 -2.95 1.36
N ALA A 164 15.99 -3.93 0.81
CA ALA A 164 15.12 -3.70 -0.33
C ALA A 164 13.96 -2.75 0.00
N PHE A 165 13.37 -2.86 1.21
CA PHE A 165 12.36 -1.91 1.68
C PHE A 165 12.94 -0.51 1.80
N PHE A 166 14.08 -0.36 2.47
CA PHE A 166 14.74 0.93 2.68
C PHE A 166 15.10 1.62 1.35
N THR A 167 15.78 0.90 0.46
CA THR A 167 16.21 1.46 -0.83
C THR A 167 15.03 1.81 -1.72
N SER A 168 14.00 0.98 -1.80
CA SER A 168 12.79 1.30 -2.57
C SER A 168 12.01 2.47 -1.98
N SER A 169 11.97 2.62 -0.65
CA SER A 169 11.35 3.78 0.02
C SER A 169 12.09 5.08 -0.32
N ILE A 170 13.44 5.06 -0.30
CA ILE A 170 14.26 6.21 -0.74
C ILE A 170 13.94 6.56 -2.20
N LEU A 171 13.89 5.57 -3.10
CA LEU A 171 13.61 5.83 -4.52
C LEU A 171 12.22 6.45 -4.71
N ILE A 172 11.20 5.96 -4.00
CA ILE A 172 9.85 6.53 -4.04
C ILE A 172 9.86 7.98 -3.55
N LEU A 173 10.57 8.26 -2.45
CA LEU A 173 10.66 9.61 -1.90
C LEU A 173 11.44 10.57 -2.80
N ILE A 174 12.52 10.11 -3.45
CA ILE A 174 13.25 10.92 -4.44
C ILE A 174 12.37 11.25 -5.63
N ILE A 175 11.71 10.23 -6.21
CA ILE A 175 10.78 10.42 -7.34
C ILE A 175 9.63 11.34 -6.92
N GLY A 176 9.04 11.10 -5.76
CA GLY A 176 7.97 11.94 -5.22
C GLY A 176 8.42 13.36 -4.92
N ASN A 177 9.64 13.56 -4.46
CA ASN A 177 10.20 14.90 -4.26
C ASN A 177 10.31 15.67 -5.59
N ILE A 178 10.74 15.00 -6.66
CA ILE A 178 10.90 15.63 -7.98
C ILE A 178 9.55 15.94 -8.64
N PHE A 179 8.58 15.01 -8.58
CA PHE A 179 7.35 15.11 -9.37
C PHE A 179 6.13 15.58 -8.59
N ILE A 180 6.16 15.51 -7.25
CA ILE A 180 4.99 15.81 -6.41
C ILE A 180 5.28 16.99 -5.49
N LEU A 181 6.37 16.93 -4.70
CA LEU A 181 6.69 17.98 -3.72
C LEU A 181 7.35 19.21 -4.35
N ASN A 182 8.13 19.00 -5.43
CA ASN A 182 8.92 20.03 -6.11
C ASN A 182 9.90 20.79 -5.18
N TYR A 183 10.43 20.12 -4.14
CA TYR A 183 11.41 20.69 -3.24
C TYR A 183 12.83 20.51 -3.82
N ASN A 184 13.74 21.39 -3.40
CA ASN A 184 15.15 21.20 -3.73
C ASN A 184 15.64 19.86 -3.17
N LEU A 185 16.23 19.02 -4.02
CA LEU A 185 16.62 17.66 -3.63
C LEU A 185 17.68 17.66 -2.52
N ILE A 186 18.63 18.60 -2.57
CA ILE A 186 19.72 18.71 -1.57
C ILE A 186 19.13 19.02 -0.20
N ASP A 187 18.21 19.97 -0.12
CA ASP A 187 17.56 20.38 1.13
C ASP A 187 16.63 19.29 1.68
N SER A 188 16.15 18.39 0.81
CA SER A 188 15.24 17.30 1.17
C SER A 188 15.96 16.00 1.56
N ILE A 189 17.28 15.88 1.49
CA ILE A 189 18.01 14.64 1.77
C ILE A 189 17.71 14.13 3.19
N SER A 190 17.77 15.00 4.19
CA SER A 190 17.48 14.64 5.58
C SER A 190 16.03 14.17 5.76
N PHE A 191 15.08 14.87 5.17
CA PHE A 191 13.67 14.49 5.15
C PHE A 191 13.46 13.10 4.53
N ILE A 192 14.06 12.83 3.36
CA ILE A 192 13.98 11.54 2.66
C ILE A 192 14.57 10.42 3.53
N LEU A 193 15.77 10.64 4.09
CA LEU A 193 16.45 9.63 4.90
C LEU A 193 15.70 9.33 6.20
N ILE A 194 15.26 10.35 6.92
CA ILE A 194 14.50 10.19 8.18
C ILE A 194 13.20 9.43 7.89
N THR A 195 12.44 9.83 6.88
CA THR A 195 11.20 9.15 6.51
C THR A 195 11.44 7.69 6.14
N ALA A 196 12.45 7.38 5.32
CA ALA A 196 12.78 6.03 4.92
C ALA A 196 13.26 5.17 6.10
N ILE A 197 14.03 5.73 7.06
CA ILE A 197 14.46 5.04 8.28
C ILE A 197 13.25 4.66 9.13
N PHE A 198 12.35 5.60 9.43
CA PHE A 198 11.19 5.32 10.26
C PHE A 198 10.19 4.37 9.58
N ALA A 199 10.00 4.48 8.27
CA ALA A 199 9.23 3.52 7.48
C ALA A 199 9.82 2.10 7.61
N THR A 200 11.15 1.98 7.51
CA THR A 200 11.85 0.69 7.62
C THR A 200 11.76 0.11 9.03
N ILE A 201 11.91 0.94 10.06
CA ILE A 201 11.73 0.51 11.45
C ILE A 201 10.30 -0.01 11.66
N SER A 202 9.31 0.70 11.11
CA SER A 202 7.91 0.27 11.14
C SER A 202 7.69 -1.08 10.46
N GLU A 203 8.30 -1.30 9.29
CA GLU A 203 8.26 -2.59 8.58
C GLU A 203 8.88 -3.71 9.41
N ILE A 204 10.09 -3.50 9.95
CA ILE A 204 10.82 -4.50 10.73
C ILE A 204 10.04 -4.90 11.98
N THR A 205 9.49 -3.94 12.71
CA THR A 205 8.81 -4.18 14.00
C THR A 205 7.38 -4.74 13.84
N SER A 206 6.85 -4.76 12.64
CA SER A 206 5.49 -5.21 12.35
C SER A 206 5.33 -6.73 12.40
N LYS A 207 4.12 -7.18 12.78
CA LYS A 207 3.75 -8.60 12.92
C LYS A 207 2.35 -8.85 12.37
N LYS A 208 2.10 -10.05 11.82
CA LYS A 208 0.77 -10.52 11.37
C LYS A 208 0.02 -9.54 10.47
N GLY A 209 0.74 -8.74 9.67
CA GLY A 209 0.15 -7.79 8.74
C GLY A 209 -0.04 -6.37 9.29
N THR A 210 0.47 -6.06 10.51
CA THR A 210 0.38 -4.69 11.06
C THR A 210 1.25 -3.68 10.33
N ASP A 211 2.19 -4.12 9.49
CA ASP A 211 2.92 -3.31 8.51
C ASP A 211 1.97 -2.47 7.64
N ASN A 212 0.88 -3.07 7.18
CA ASN A 212 -0.14 -2.39 6.39
C ASN A 212 -0.83 -1.22 7.13
N LEU A 213 -0.78 -1.21 8.45
CA LEU A 213 -1.34 -0.14 9.27
C LEU A 213 -0.25 0.85 9.69
N SER A 214 0.87 0.35 10.19
CA SER A 214 1.90 1.17 10.82
C SER A 214 2.76 1.95 9.82
N ILE A 215 3.09 1.37 8.66
CA ILE A 215 3.93 2.05 7.66
C ILE A 215 3.28 3.36 7.20
N PRO A 216 2.04 3.40 6.66
CA PRO A 216 1.49 4.66 6.16
C PRO A 216 1.23 5.67 7.29
N ILE A 217 0.84 5.22 8.48
CA ILE A 217 0.61 6.14 9.60
C ILE A 217 1.92 6.78 10.06
N ILE A 218 2.98 5.97 10.27
CA ILE A 218 4.26 6.49 10.74
C ILE A 218 4.89 7.39 9.68
N THR A 219 4.90 6.97 8.42
CA THR A 219 5.49 7.77 7.34
C THR A 219 4.81 9.11 7.17
N ILE A 220 3.47 9.17 7.17
CA ILE A 220 2.77 10.45 7.02
C ILE A 220 2.97 11.37 8.23
N LEU A 221 3.02 10.82 9.44
CA LEU A 221 3.30 11.60 10.65
C LEU A 221 4.70 12.22 10.62
N ILE A 222 5.71 11.47 10.15
CA ILE A 222 7.08 12.00 10.00
C ILE A 222 7.15 13.06 8.90
N MET A 223 6.38 12.92 7.82
CA MET A 223 6.41 13.87 6.70
C MET A 223 5.64 15.16 7.00
N VAL A 224 4.68 15.14 7.91
CA VAL A 224 3.85 16.31 8.24
C VAL A 224 4.38 17.07 9.47
N GLY A 225 5.09 16.39 10.40
CA GLY A 225 5.68 16.98 11.61
C GLY A 225 7.01 17.60 11.37
#